data_c918bb22d4909022b9482dd29f946b11
#
_entry.id   c918bb22d4909022b9482dd29f946b11
#
_cell.length_a   1.000
_cell.length_b   1.000
_cell.length_c   1.000
_cell.angle_alpha   90.00
_cell.angle_beta   90.00
_cell.angle_gamma   90.00
#
_symmetry.space_group_name_H-M   'P 1'
#
loop_
_entity.id
_entity.type
_entity.pdbx_description
1 polymer ?
#
loop_
_entity_poly.entity_id
_entity_poly.type
_entity_poly.pdbx_seq_one_letter_code
_entity_poly.pdbx_strand_id
1 'polypeptide(L)'
;MSNLVDAADLSVTFVLVHGSGSNAYGWSPVAAELGLRGHRVVAVDLPGHGPGAYLPLSYQAPQDLERLRTEPSPIAGTTLADCAAHVAAVVRRAHRNGPVVLAGQSLGGVTVNAAADLVPELISHLVYVSALCPSKRASVSELMATPEAATSYIFRMTPVPTPPELGVTRVNWRSNDPAFFQIAKEAMAADYSDAEVRAMLNILEPDESAAIGASDGRGLAHKWGGIPRTFVRFTEDRTLPLALQDLMIRDADETTPDNRFRVRSLAAPHIGPRDPALLADELEQVARLCR
;
A
#
# COMPACT_ATOMS: atom_id res chain seq x y z
N MET A 1 6.26 44.42 8.08
CA MET A 1 5.74 43.40 8.99
C MET A 1 5.38 42.21 8.14
N SER A 2 6.29 41.23 8.07
CA SER A 2 6.12 39.98 7.30
C SER A 2 5.05 39.15 8.01
N ASN A 3 3.95 38.84 7.31
CA ASN A 3 2.98 37.86 7.75
C ASN A 3 3.68 36.51 7.82
N LEU A 4 4.18 36.15 8.98
CA LEU A 4 4.41 34.76 9.37
C LEU A 4 3.00 34.14 9.48
N VAL A 5 2.48 33.60 8.38
CA VAL A 5 1.37 32.65 8.43
C VAL A 5 1.87 31.52 9.32
N ASP A 6 1.19 31.32 10.45
CA ASP A 6 1.57 30.34 11.46
C ASP A 6 1.74 28.96 10.77
N ALA A 7 2.92 28.40 10.82
CA ALA A 7 3.20 27.08 10.26
C ALA A 7 2.31 25.97 10.89
N ALA A 8 1.70 26.27 12.05
CA ALA A 8 0.73 25.41 12.71
C ALA A 8 -0.60 25.29 11.95
N ASP A 9 -0.94 26.28 11.10
CA ASP A 9 -2.23 26.32 10.37
C ASP A 9 -2.22 25.44 9.08
N LEU A 10 -1.10 24.81 8.77
CA LEU A 10 -0.90 23.99 7.56
C LEU A 10 -0.74 22.49 7.84
N SER A 11 -0.71 22.08 9.11
CA SER A 11 -0.39 20.73 9.52
C SER A 11 -1.60 19.79 9.36
N VAL A 12 -1.46 18.79 8.50
CA VAL A 12 -2.38 17.63 8.43
C VAL A 12 -1.76 16.43 9.13
N THR A 13 -2.58 15.41 9.43
CA THR A 13 -2.06 14.12 9.84
C THR A 13 -2.14 13.14 8.65
N PHE A 14 -0.99 12.65 8.19
CA PHE A 14 -0.94 11.56 7.23
C PHE A 14 -1.05 10.22 7.97
N VAL A 15 -2.01 9.39 7.56
CA VAL A 15 -2.13 7.99 7.96
C VAL A 15 -1.73 7.15 6.75
N LEU A 16 -0.60 6.44 6.86
CA LEU A 16 0.04 5.75 5.75
C LEU A 16 -0.12 4.23 5.91
N VAL A 17 -0.72 3.58 4.91
CA VAL A 17 -1.04 2.15 4.91
C VAL A 17 -0.14 1.43 3.91
N HIS A 18 0.60 0.42 4.39
CA HIS A 18 1.54 -0.35 3.59
C HIS A 18 0.85 -1.37 2.66
N GLY A 19 1.61 -1.90 1.68
CA GLY A 19 1.20 -2.96 0.78
C GLY A 19 1.46 -4.36 1.34
N SER A 20 1.22 -5.37 0.50
CA SER A 20 1.39 -6.79 0.83
C SER A 20 2.80 -7.14 1.29
N GLY A 21 2.90 -7.94 2.35
CA GLY A 21 4.17 -8.40 2.91
C GLY A 21 5.10 -7.28 3.40
N SER A 22 4.56 -6.08 3.60
CA SER A 22 5.29 -4.91 4.11
C SER A 22 4.82 -4.54 5.50
N ASN A 23 5.29 -3.41 6.03
CA ASN A 23 4.93 -2.87 7.34
C ASN A 23 5.17 -1.35 7.37
N ALA A 24 4.92 -0.72 8.53
CA ALA A 24 5.09 0.72 8.73
C ALA A 24 6.50 1.22 8.38
N TYR A 25 7.54 0.37 8.54
CA TYR A 25 8.91 0.75 8.25
C TYR A 25 9.13 1.11 6.77
N GLY A 26 8.39 0.50 5.84
CA GLY A 26 8.45 0.84 4.41
C GLY A 26 8.14 2.31 4.11
N TRP A 27 7.35 2.95 4.96
CA TRP A 27 7.03 4.36 4.86
C TRP A 27 8.03 5.31 5.54
N SER A 28 9.01 4.79 6.30
CA SER A 28 9.90 5.60 7.13
C SER A 28 10.61 6.75 6.40
N PRO A 29 11.14 6.58 5.16
CA PRO A 29 11.80 7.67 4.46
C PRO A 29 10.83 8.82 4.12
N VAL A 30 9.64 8.49 3.63
CA VAL A 30 8.61 9.49 3.28
C VAL A 30 8.02 10.13 4.54
N ALA A 31 7.85 9.35 5.61
CA ALA A 31 7.38 9.84 6.89
C ALA A 31 8.35 10.85 7.51
N ALA A 32 9.66 10.61 7.38
CA ALA A 32 10.69 11.55 7.83
C ALA A 32 10.61 12.88 7.07
N GLU A 33 10.47 12.84 5.73
CA GLU A 33 10.30 14.02 4.89
C GLU A 33 9.06 14.84 5.27
N LEU A 34 7.91 14.18 5.43
CA LEU A 34 6.68 14.85 5.84
C LEU A 34 6.79 15.44 7.25
N GLY A 35 7.46 14.74 8.16
CA GLY A 35 7.74 15.24 9.52
C GLY A 35 8.59 16.49 9.53
N LEU A 36 9.66 16.52 8.70
CA LEU A 36 10.52 17.70 8.53
C LEU A 36 9.76 18.90 7.93
N ARG A 37 8.68 18.67 7.21
CA ARG A 37 7.78 19.71 6.66
C ARG A 37 6.70 20.15 7.65
N GLY A 38 6.72 19.62 8.88
CA GLY A 38 5.79 20.02 9.96
C GLY A 38 4.46 19.24 10.00
N HIS A 39 4.32 18.17 9.21
CA HIS A 39 3.14 17.31 9.27
C HIS A 39 3.26 16.25 10.36
N ARG A 40 2.10 15.80 10.86
CA ARG A 40 2.03 14.59 11.69
C ARG A 40 1.94 13.38 10.77
N VAL A 41 2.67 12.33 11.11
CA VAL A 41 2.67 11.10 10.30
C VAL A 41 2.48 9.89 11.19
N VAL A 42 1.56 9.02 10.80
CA VAL A 42 1.33 7.72 11.41
C VAL A 42 1.40 6.67 10.31
N ALA A 43 2.53 5.99 10.18
CA ALA A 43 2.60 4.77 9.39
C ALA A 43 2.01 3.63 10.22
N VAL A 44 1.07 2.88 9.64
CA VAL A 44 0.28 1.86 10.35
C VAL A 44 0.85 0.49 10.02
N ASP A 45 1.12 -0.33 11.04
CA ASP A 45 1.26 -1.78 10.86
C ASP A 45 -0.15 -2.39 10.85
N LEU A 46 -0.53 -3.05 9.75
CA LEU A 46 -1.78 -3.77 9.68
C LEU A 46 -1.77 -5.00 10.59
N PRO A 47 -2.94 -5.54 11.00
CA PRO A 47 -3.00 -6.73 11.82
C PRO A 47 -2.18 -7.89 11.24
N GLY A 48 -1.27 -8.45 12.02
CA GLY A 48 -0.35 -9.51 11.61
C GLY A 48 0.94 -9.03 10.95
N HIS A 49 1.18 -7.72 10.88
CA HIS A 49 2.39 -7.10 10.32
C HIS A 49 3.18 -6.32 11.35
N GLY A 50 4.40 -5.92 11.01
CA GLY A 50 5.32 -5.17 11.86
C GLY A 50 5.68 -5.93 13.14
N PRO A 51 5.56 -5.32 14.33
CA PRO A 51 5.81 -6.00 15.59
C PRO A 51 4.89 -7.18 15.87
N GLY A 52 3.74 -7.26 15.20
CA GLY A 52 2.78 -8.36 15.27
C GLY A 52 3.01 -9.47 14.24
N ALA A 53 4.02 -9.33 13.38
CA ALA A 53 4.30 -10.28 12.32
C ALA A 53 4.71 -11.65 12.85
N TYR A 54 4.16 -12.71 12.27
CA TYR A 54 4.62 -14.06 12.48
C TYR A 54 5.72 -14.39 11.47
N LEU A 55 6.93 -14.60 11.95
CA LEU A 55 8.04 -15.07 11.14
C LEU A 55 8.28 -16.56 11.45
N PRO A 56 7.87 -17.48 10.55
CA PRO A 56 8.01 -18.92 10.77
C PRO A 56 9.45 -19.30 11.14
N LEU A 57 9.62 -20.26 12.07
CA LEU A 57 10.96 -20.73 12.41
C LEU A 57 11.67 -21.32 11.19
N SER A 58 10.91 -21.98 10.31
CA SER A 58 11.39 -22.51 9.04
C SER A 58 11.91 -21.44 8.06
N TYR A 59 11.50 -20.17 8.24
CA TYR A 59 11.97 -19.02 7.47
C TYR A 59 13.30 -18.46 7.96
N GLN A 60 13.74 -18.82 9.18
CA GLN A 60 15.01 -18.36 9.74
C GLN A 60 16.17 -19.20 9.18
N ALA A 61 17.38 -18.61 9.14
CA ALA A 61 18.57 -19.32 8.66
C ALA A 61 19.12 -20.28 9.75
N PRO A 62 19.46 -21.54 9.38
CA PRO A 62 19.28 -22.15 8.08
C PRO A 62 17.81 -22.45 7.79
N GLN A 63 17.33 -22.09 6.58
CA GLN A 63 15.92 -22.27 6.23
C GLN A 63 15.55 -23.75 6.06
N ASP A 64 14.35 -24.12 6.54
CA ASP A 64 13.71 -25.40 6.25
C ASP A 64 12.60 -25.17 5.20
N LEU A 65 12.94 -25.32 3.93
CA LEU A 65 12.03 -25.01 2.81
C LEU A 65 10.83 -25.99 2.73
N GLU A 66 11.00 -27.24 3.16
CA GLU A 66 9.90 -28.21 3.19
C GLU A 66 8.87 -27.80 4.25
N ARG A 67 9.32 -27.50 5.44
CA ARG A 67 8.46 -27.04 6.53
C ARG A 67 7.83 -25.66 6.20
N LEU A 68 8.58 -24.77 5.57
CA LEU A 68 8.08 -23.44 5.19
C LEU A 68 6.82 -23.55 4.31
N ARG A 69 6.71 -24.59 3.49
CA ARG A 69 5.53 -24.79 2.63
C ARG A 69 4.23 -25.08 3.39
N THR A 70 4.34 -25.68 4.55
CA THR A 70 3.18 -26.22 5.29
C THR A 70 2.99 -25.62 6.69
N GLU A 71 3.95 -24.81 7.17
CA GLU A 71 3.88 -24.22 8.51
C GLU A 71 2.70 -23.22 8.59
N PRO A 72 1.73 -23.41 9.50
CA PRO A 72 0.60 -22.50 9.68
C PRO A 72 1.04 -21.09 10.04
N SER A 73 0.25 -20.10 9.64
CA SER A 73 0.49 -18.70 9.99
C SER A 73 -0.78 -18.06 10.57
N PRO A 74 -0.68 -17.36 11.69
CA PRO A 74 -1.81 -16.69 12.32
C PRO A 74 -2.48 -15.63 11.41
N ILE A 75 -1.74 -15.03 10.48
CA ILE A 75 -2.27 -14.00 9.57
C ILE A 75 -3.36 -14.55 8.64
N ALA A 76 -3.42 -15.87 8.44
CA ALA A 76 -4.47 -16.52 7.65
C ALA A 76 -5.89 -16.14 8.09
N GLY A 77 -6.07 -15.86 9.39
CA GLY A 77 -7.35 -15.43 9.96
C GLY A 77 -7.64 -13.94 9.83
N THR A 78 -6.67 -13.14 9.35
CA THR A 78 -6.84 -11.69 9.19
C THR A 78 -7.71 -11.38 7.98
N THR A 79 -8.76 -10.60 8.17
CA THR A 79 -9.70 -10.19 7.12
C THR A 79 -9.49 -8.74 6.70
N LEU A 80 -10.03 -8.36 5.54
CA LEU A 80 -10.09 -6.96 5.11
C LEU A 80 -10.85 -6.09 6.11
N ALA A 81 -11.89 -6.65 6.75
CA ALA A 81 -12.65 -5.93 7.79
C ALA A 81 -11.80 -5.63 9.03
N ASP A 82 -10.92 -6.55 9.44
CA ASP A 82 -10.00 -6.32 10.57
C ASP A 82 -9.01 -5.20 10.23
N CYS A 83 -8.43 -5.23 9.02
CA CYS A 83 -7.53 -4.19 8.54
C CYS A 83 -8.23 -2.82 8.47
N ALA A 84 -9.44 -2.78 7.92
CA ALA A 84 -10.24 -1.56 7.81
C ALA A 84 -10.61 -0.98 9.19
N ALA A 85 -11.04 -1.83 10.13
CA ALA A 85 -11.37 -1.42 11.49
C ALA A 85 -10.15 -0.85 12.23
N HIS A 86 -8.98 -1.49 12.05
CA HIS A 86 -7.73 -1.03 12.62
C HIS A 86 -7.34 0.36 12.10
N VAL A 87 -7.32 0.56 10.77
CA VAL A 87 -7.01 1.85 10.14
C VAL A 87 -8.04 2.91 10.54
N ALA A 88 -9.34 2.59 10.54
CA ALA A 88 -10.38 3.52 10.96
C ALA A 88 -10.21 3.98 12.43
N ALA A 89 -9.75 3.09 13.33
CA ALA A 89 -9.43 3.45 14.71
C ALA A 89 -8.25 4.44 14.78
N VAL A 90 -7.22 4.28 13.92
CA VAL A 90 -6.11 5.23 13.81
C VAL A 90 -6.60 6.57 13.26
N VAL A 91 -7.43 6.58 12.22
CA VAL A 91 -8.03 7.79 11.63
C VAL A 91 -8.83 8.57 12.69
N ARG A 92 -9.68 7.89 13.48
CA ARG A 92 -10.43 8.54 14.58
C ARG A 92 -9.52 9.24 15.59
N ARG A 93 -8.37 8.64 15.90
CA ARG A 93 -7.39 9.24 16.82
C ARG A 93 -6.65 10.41 16.16
N ALA A 94 -6.24 10.25 14.91
CA ALA A 94 -5.54 11.25 14.12
C ALA A 94 -6.40 12.52 13.93
N HIS A 95 -7.68 12.34 13.62
CA HIS A 95 -8.63 13.44 13.36
C HIS A 95 -8.80 14.41 14.55
N ARG A 96 -8.52 13.96 15.76
CA ARG A 96 -8.52 14.85 16.96
C ARG A 96 -7.49 15.98 16.87
N ASN A 97 -6.52 15.84 15.99
CA ASN A 97 -5.42 16.80 15.79
C ASN A 97 -5.58 17.63 14.50
N GLY A 98 -6.72 17.55 13.82
CA GLY A 98 -7.01 18.28 12.59
C GLY A 98 -7.24 17.37 11.37
N PRO A 99 -7.13 17.91 10.15
CA PRO A 99 -7.42 17.17 8.91
C PRO A 99 -6.58 15.91 8.77
N VAL A 100 -7.18 14.84 8.21
CA VAL A 100 -6.52 13.57 7.98
C VAL A 100 -6.43 13.29 6.49
N VAL A 101 -5.22 12.98 6.02
CA VAL A 101 -4.96 12.40 4.70
C VAL A 101 -4.69 10.91 4.91
N LEU A 102 -5.55 10.06 4.37
CA LEU A 102 -5.37 8.62 4.41
C LEU A 102 -4.74 8.15 3.09
N ALA A 103 -3.53 7.59 3.16
CA ALA A 103 -2.79 7.13 1.98
C ALA A 103 -2.49 5.63 2.04
N GLY A 104 -2.65 4.94 0.92
CA GLY A 104 -2.29 3.53 0.79
C GLY A 104 -1.40 3.28 -0.42
N GLN A 105 -0.46 2.34 -0.27
CA GLN A 105 0.40 1.85 -1.33
C GLN A 105 0.04 0.41 -1.69
N SER A 106 0.09 0.07 -2.98
CA SER A 106 -0.10 -1.31 -3.44
C SER A 106 -1.40 -1.92 -2.88
N LEU A 107 -1.34 -3.10 -2.24
CA LEU A 107 -2.49 -3.75 -1.60
C LEU A 107 -3.14 -2.87 -0.50
N GLY A 108 -2.40 -1.96 0.11
CA GLY A 108 -2.94 -1.02 1.10
C GLY A 108 -4.08 -0.15 0.61
N GLY A 109 -4.19 0.06 -0.71
CA GLY A 109 -5.32 0.79 -1.30
C GLY A 109 -6.67 0.12 -1.09
N VAL A 110 -6.71 -1.21 -1.05
CA VAL A 110 -7.94 -1.98 -0.73
C VAL A 110 -8.39 -1.70 0.70
N THR A 111 -7.44 -1.68 1.62
CA THR A 111 -7.70 -1.32 3.03
C THR A 111 -8.15 0.15 3.17
N VAL A 112 -7.58 1.05 2.36
CA VAL A 112 -7.99 2.46 2.29
C VAL A 112 -9.46 2.59 1.87
N ASN A 113 -9.90 1.85 0.82
CA ASN A 113 -11.30 1.83 0.40
C ASN A 113 -12.22 1.42 1.58
N ALA A 114 -11.93 0.28 2.19
CA ALA A 114 -12.75 -0.29 3.25
C ALA A 114 -12.75 0.57 4.53
N ALA A 115 -11.61 1.18 4.90
CA ALA A 115 -11.52 2.09 6.04
C ALA A 115 -12.26 3.40 5.79
N ALA A 116 -12.19 3.92 4.55
CA ALA A 116 -12.93 5.12 4.15
C ALA A 116 -14.43 4.95 4.27
N ASP A 117 -14.95 3.76 4.01
CA ASP A 117 -16.37 3.46 4.20
C ASP A 117 -16.81 3.42 5.68
N LEU A 118 -15.88 3.22 6.60
CA LEU A 118 -16.18 3.19 8.05
C LEU A 118 -16.17 4.58 8.70
N VAL A 119 -15.41 5.53 8.15
CA VAL A 119 -15.20 6.86 8.75
C VAL A 119 -15.06 7.96 7.67
N PRO A 120 -15.96 8.02 6.67
CA PRO A 120 -15.81 8.93 5.54
C PRO A 120 -15.75 10.40 5.96
N GLU A 121 -16.47 10.78 7.01
CA GLU A 121 -16.55 12.14 7.53
C GLU A 121 -15.28 12.62 8.26
N LEU A 122 -14.37 11.69 8.60
CA LEU A 122 -13.12 11.99 9.33
C LEU A 122 -11.91 12.10 8.39
N ILE A 123 -12.08 11.83 7.11
CA ILE A 123 -11.01 11.82 6.13
C ILE A 123 -11.16 13.01 5.19
N SER A 124 -10.18 13.89 5.19
CA SER A 124 -10.17 15.09 4.33
C SER A 124 -9.75 14.76 2.89
N HIS A 125 -8.89 13.75 2.70
CA HIS A 125 -8.42 13.34 1.38
C HIS A 125 -7.90 11.90 1.37
N LEU A 126 -8.14 11.18 0.28
CA LEU A 126 -7.58 9.85 0.03
C LEU A 126 -6.43 9.93 -0.95
N VAL A 127 -5.36 9.17 -0.71
CA VAL A 127 -4.23 9.05 -1.65
C VAL A 127 -3.94 7.59 -1.95
N TYR A 128 -3.85 7.28 -3.24
CA TYR A 128 -3.47 5.97 -3.76
C TYR A 128 -2.09 6.09 -4.40
N VAL A 129 -1.08 5.50 -3.80
CA VAL A 129 0.31 5.55 -4.28
C VAL A 129 0.63 4.24 -4.98
N SER A 130 0.56 4.23 -6.31
CA SER A 130 0.64 2.99 -7.10
C SER A 130 -0.10 1.85 -6.41
N ALA A 131 -1.38 2.03 -6.14
CA ALA A 131 -2.15 1.19 -5.25
C ALA A 131 -3.34 0.52 -5.95
N LEU A 132 -3.76 -0.61 -5.42
CA LEU A 132 -4.96 -1.31 -5.85
C LEU A 132 -6.21 -0.57 -5.36
N CYS A 133 -7.09 -0.21 -6.29
CA CYS A 133 -8.32 0.52 -6.01
C CYS A 133 -9.51 -0.15 -6.72
N PRO A 134 -10.03 -1.26 -6.18
CA PRO A 134 -11.25 -1.88 -6.69
C PRO A 134 -12.42 -0.89 -6.64
N SER A 135 -13.20 -0.84 -7.72
CA SER A 135 -14.39 0.02 -7.82
C SER A 135 -15.50 -0.64 -8.63
N LYS A 136 -15.28 -0.91 -9.94
CA LYS A 136 -16.18 -1.75 -10.73
C LYS A 136 -15.90 -3.23 -10.51
N ARG A 137 -14.63 -3.62 -10.51
CA ARG A 137 -14.20 -4.97 -10.17
C ARG A 137 -14.18 -5.13 -8.67
N ALA A 138 -14.70 -6.26 -8.18
CA ALA A 138 -14.90 -6.43 -6.75
C ALA A 138 -13.60 -6.68 -6.00
N SER A 139 -12.65 -7.39 -6.58
CA SER A 139 -11.47 -7.88 -5.87
C SER A 139 -10.16 -7.59 -6.59
N VAL A 140 -9.07 -7.75 -5.85
CA VAL A 140 -7.71 -7.74 -6.43
C VAL A 140 -7.57 -8.86 -7.46
N SER A 141 -8.13 -10.03 -7.18
CA SER A 141 -8.08 -11.16 -8.11
C SER A 141 -8.73 -10.81 -9.46
N GLU A 142 -9.86 -10.12 -9.44
CA GLU A 142 -10.52 -9.66 -10.68
C GLU A 142 -9.69 -8.58 -11.41
N LEU A 143 -9.08 -7.64 -10.68
CA LEU A 143 -8.19 -6.64 -11.26
C LEU A 143 -6.97 -7.29 -11.93
N MET A 144 -6.34 -8.24 -11.25
CA MET A 144 -5.16 -8.95 -11.77
C MET A 144 -5.48 -9.90 -12.92
N ALA A 145 -6.73 -10.27 -13.14
CA ALA A 145 -7.17 -11.07 -14.28
C ALA A 145 -7.43 -10.23 -15.55
N THR A 146 -7.25 -8.91 -15.52
CA THR A 146 -7.49 -8.03 -16.67
C THR A 146 -6.33 -8.05 -17.66
N PRO A 147 -6.58 -7.75 -18.97
CA PRO A 147 -5.51 -7.59 -19.94
C PRO A 147 -4.48 -6.53 -19.55
N GLU A 148 -4.89 -5.47 -18.86
CA GLU A 148 -4.02 -4.39 -18.38
C GLU A 148 -3.01 -4.87 -17.34
N ALA A 149 -3.32 -5.94 -16.61
CA ALA A 149 -2.39 -6.57 -15.66
C ALA A 149 -1.45 -7.60 -16.30
N ALA A 150 -1.68 -8.00 -17.55
CA ALA A 150 -0.98 -9.14 -18.17
C ALA A 150 0.56 -8.98 -18.24
N THR A 151 1.06 -7.74 -18.22
CA THR A 151 2.50 -7.45 -18.20
C THR A 151 3.10 -7.36 -16.81
N SER A 152 2.31 -7.59 -15.76
CA SER A 152 2.79 -7.53 -14.38
C SER A 152 3.87 -8.59 -14.11
N TYR A 153 4.97 -8.14 -13.53
CA TYR A 153 6.06 -9.01 -13.11
C TYR A 153 5.74 -9.83 -11.87
N ILE A 154 4.65 -9.49 -11.15
CA ILE A 154 4.20 -10.32 -10.01
C ILE A 154 3.88 -11.76 -10.44
N PHE A 155 3.42 -11.95 -11.69
CA PHE A 155 3.17 -13.28 -12.24
C PHE A 155 4.43 -14.10 -12.53
N ARG A 156 5.61 -13.44 -12.53
CA ARG A 156 6.91 -14.09 -12.67
C ARG A 156 7.54 -14.42 -11.32
N MET A 157 7.06 -13.77 -10.26
CA MET A 157 7.50 -14.09 -8.91
C MET A 157 6.88 -15.42 -8.50
N THR A 158 7.73 -16.36 -8.09
CA THR A 158 7.27 -17.68 -7.64
C THR A 158 7.07 -17.63 -6.13
N PRO A 159 5.81 -17.61 -5.64
CA PRO A 159 5.56 -17.74 -4.22
C PRO A 159 5.98 -19.14 -3.74
N VAL A 160 6.18 -19.28 -2.44
CA VAL A 160 6.33 -20.60 -1.83
C VAL A 160 5.04 -21.38 -2.10
N PRO A 161 5.11 -22.58 -2.71
CA PRO A 161 3.91 -23.35 -3.01
C PRO A 161 3.29 -23.88 -1.71
N THR A 162 2.35 -23.11 -1.17
CA THR A 162 1.61 -23.46 0.04
C THR A 162 0.28 -24.13 -0.32
N PRO A 163 -0.21 -25.10 0.48
CA PRO A 163 -1.57 -25.61 0.36
C PRO A 163 -2.59 -24.48 0.51
N PRO A 164 -3.64 -24.42 -0.35
CA PRO A 164 -4.65 -23.35 -0.29
C PRO A 164 -5.34 -23.21 1.07
N GLU A 165 -5.48 -24.31 1.80
CA GLU A 165 -6.08 -24.37 3.14
C GLU A 165 -5.29 -23.60 4.21
N LEU A 166 -4.01 -23.27 3.95
CA LEU A 166 -3.25 -22.40 4.84
C LEU A 166 -3.74 -20.95 4.82
N GLY A 167 -4.50 -20.55 3.80
CA GLY A 167 -5.11 -19.22 3.71
C GLY A 167 -4.11 -18.06 3.61
N VAL A 168 -2.88 -18.33 3.17
CA VAL A 168 -1.84 -17.30 3.00
C VAL A 168 -1.20 -17.36 1.62
N THR A 169 -0.78 -16.19 1.13
CA THR A 169 0.22 -16.08 0.08
C THR A 169 1.58 -15.92 0.76
N ARG A 170 2.50 -16.84 0.51
CA ARG A 170 3.82 -16.85 1.14
C ARG A 170 4.92 -16.62 0.13
N VAL A 171 5.83 -15.71 0.44
CA VAL A 171 7.01 -15.41 -0.40
C VAL A 171 8.28 -15.57 0.44
N ASN A 172 9.26 -16.28 -0.10
CA ASN A 172 10.57 -16.40 0.54
C ASN A 172 11.46 -15.21 0.15
N TRP A 173 11.24 -14.04 0.77
CA TRP A 173 12.02 -12.83 0.52
C TRP A 173 13.52 -12.97 0.86
N ARG A 174 13.87 -13.94 1.72
CA ARG A 174 15.24 -14.26 2.12
C ARG A 174 15.85 -15.39 1.29
N SER A 175 15.28 -15.67 0.11
CA SER A 175 15.86 -16.63 -0.83
C SER A 175 17.23 -16.16 -1.31
N ASN A 176 18.19 -17.08 -1.38
CA ASN A 176 19.49 -16.86 -2.00
C ASN A 176 19.52 -17.26 -3.49
N ASP A 177 18.36 -17.62 -4.07
CA ASP A 177 18.23 -17.92 -5.50
C ASP A 177 18.44 -16.64 -6.32
N PRO A 178 19.48 -16.58 -7.20
CA PRO A 178 19.74 -15.42 -8.02
C PRO A 178 18.60 -15.10 -9.01
N ALA A 179 17.84 -16.11 -9.48
CA ALA A 179 16.73 -15.89 -10.39
C ALA A 179 15.56 -15.21 -9.67
N PHE A 180 15.23 -15.66 -8.46
CA PHE A 180 14.24 -14.99 -7.63
C PHE A 180 14.63 -13.54 -7.33
N PHE A 181 15.89 -13.32 -6.92
CA PHE A 181 16.39 -11.96 -6.62
C PHE A 181 16.25 -11.03 -7.81
N GLN A 182 16.64 -11.49 -9.02
CA GLN A 182 16.55 -10.67 -10.22
C GLN A 182 15.10 -10.32 -10.57
N ILE A 183 14.17 -11.28 -10.46
CA ILE A 183 12.75 -11.04 -10.71
C ILE A 183 12.17 -10.05 -9.68
N ALA A 184 12.49 -10.23 -8.40
CA ALA A 184 12.03 -9.34 -7.34
C ALA A 184 12.55 -7.90 -7.54
N LYS A 185 13.83 -7.75 -7.91
CA LYS A 185 14.41 -6.46 -8.26
C LYS A 185 13.69 -5.82 -9.44
N GLU A 186 13.53 -6.54 -10.54
CA GLU A 186 12.87 -6.02 -11.73
C GLU A 186 11.40 -5.66 -11.50
N ALA A 187 10.70 -6.43 -10.67
CA ALA A 187 9.31 -6.18 -10.34
C ALA A 187 9.13 -4.91 -9.51
N MET A 188 9.96 -4.74 -8.47
CA MET A 188 9.69 -3.78 -7.41
C MET A 188 10.63 -2.59 -7.37
N ALA A 189 11.90 -2.73 -7.80
CA ALA A 189 12.99 -1.80 -7.52
C ALA A 189 14.04 -1.78 -8.65
N ALA A 190 13.61 -1.71 -9.91
CA ALA A 190 14.46 -1.93 -11.07
C ALA A 190 15.67 -0.98 -11.16
N ASP A 191 15.54 0.25 -10.68
CA ASP A 191 16.58 1.30 -10.69
C ASP A 191 17.45 1.32 -9.43
N TYR A 192 17.15 0.46 -8.44
CA TYR A 192 17.93 0.37 -7.20
C TYR A 192 19.15 -0.53 -7.38
N SER A 193 20.20 -0.28 -6.59
CA SER A 193 21.35 -1.19 -6.54
C SER A 193 20.99 -2.52 -5.88
N ASP A 194 21.76 -3.57 -6.16
CA ASP A 194 21.54 -4.88 -5.54
C ASP A 194 21.63 -4.86 -4.01
N ALA A 195 22.47 -3.99 -3.45
CA ALA A 195 22.60 -3.82 -2.01
C ALA A 195 21.32 -3.23 -1.39
N GLU A 196 20.77 -2.19 -2.01
CA GLU A 196 19.50 -1.56 -1.60
C GLU A 196 18.34 -2.55 -1.70
N VAL A 197 18.26 -3.31 -2.81
CA VAL A 197 17.23 -4.33 -2.99
C VAL A 197 17.33 -5.42 -1.91
N ARG A 198 18.55 -5.92 -1.60
CA ARG A 198 18.72 -6.90 -0.52
C ARG A 198 18.28 -6.35 0.83
N ALA A 199 18.61 -5.10 1.13
CA ALA A 199 18.18 -4.45 2.36
C ALA A 199 16.63 -4.38 2.42
N MET A 200 15.99 -3.95 1.33
CA MET A 200 14.54 -3.90 1.20
C MET A 200 13.88 -5.28 1.38
N LEU A 201 14.38 -6.32 0.68
CA LEU A 201 13.82 -7.68 0.81
C LEU A 201 13.92 -8.23 2.23
N ASN A 202 14.93 -7.82 3.01
CA ASN A 202 15.11 -8.28 4.40
C ASN A 202 14.08 -7.70 5.38
N ILE A 203 13.43 -6.58 5.04
CA ILE A 203 12.37 -5.99 5.88
C ILE A 203 10.97 -6.47 5.50
N LEU A 204 10.83 -7.19 4.39
CA LEU A 204 9.55 -7.77 3.97
C LEU A 204 9.22 -9.02 4.78
N GLU A 205 7.94 -9.21 5.01
CA GLU A 205 7.37 -10.30 5.78
C GLU A 205 6.86 -11.39 4.84
N PRO A 206 7.07 -12.69 5.17
CA PRO A 206 6.82 -13.76 4.22
C PRO A 206 5.35 -13.98 3.89
N ASP A 207 4.45 -13.72 4.84
CA ASP A 207 3.05 -14.11 4.73
C ASP A 207 2.12 -12.90 4.56
N GLU A 208 1.15 -13.05 3.67
CA GLU A 208 0.02 -12.16 3.50
C GLU A 208 -1.28 -12.97 3.54
N SER A 209 -2.33 -12.46 4.18
CA SER A 209 -3.64 -13.13 4.17
C SER A 209 -4.22 -13.19 2.76
N ALA A 210 -4.49 -14.40 2.28
CA ALA A 210 -5.11 -14.62 0.98
C ALA A 210 -6.54 -14.03 0.92
N ALA A 211 -7.21 -13.92 2.07
CA ALA A 211 -8.56 -13.38 2.17
C ALA A 211 -8.66 -11.92 1.74
N ILE A 212 -7.60 -11.10 1.97
CA ILE A 212 -7.62 -9.67 1.63
C ILE A 212 -7.77 -9.47 0.12
N GLY A 213 -6.94 -10.16 -0.68
CA GLY A 213 -6.98 -10.05 -2.14
C GLY A 213 -8.23 -10.66 -2.79
N ALA A 214 -8.88 -11.59 -2.12
CA ALA A 214 -10.09 -12.27 -2.59
C ALA A 214 -11.39 -11.56 -2.16
N SER A 215 -11.33 -10.69 -1.14
CA SER A 215 -12.49 -9.97 -0.62
C SER A 215 -13.04 -8.94 -1.61
N ASP A 216 -14.33 -8.61 -1.47
CA ASP A 216 -14.88 -7.41 -2.09
C ASP A 216 -14.26 -6.17 -1.43
N GLY A 217 -13.37 -5.53 -2.18
CA GLY A 217 -12.61 -4.36 -1.74
C GLY A 217 -13.11 -3.05 -2.34
N ARG A 218 -14.30 -3.04 -2.95
CA ARG A 218 -14.86 -1.82 -3.54
C ARG A 218 -15.21 -0.82 -2.47
N GLY A 219 -14.86 0.43 -2.70
CA GLY A 219 -15.37 1.55 -1.91
C GLY A 219 -16.83 1.87 -2.29
N LEU A 220 -17.66 2.15 -1.29
CA LEU A 220 -19.06 2.53 -1.50
C LEU A 220 -19.16 3.93 -2.12
N ALA A 221 -19.87 4.07 -3.23
CA ALA A 221 -19.97 5.35 -3.95
C ALA A 221 -20.50 6.51 -3.10
N HIS A 222 -21.42 6.23 -2.16
CA HIS A 222 -22.01 7.25 -1.27
C HIS A 222 -21.17 7.53 0.00
N LYS A 223 -20.04 6.86 0.21
CA LYS A 223 -19.10 7.05 1.33
C LYS A 223 -17.70 7.35 0.78
N TRP A 224 -16.92 6.33 0.47
CA TRP A 224 -15.62 6.46 -0.17
C TRP A 224 -15.67 7.40 -1.40
N GLY A 225 -16.71 7.23 -2.22
CA GLY A 225 -16.89 8.01 -3.45
C GLY A 225 -17.12 9.50 -3.25
N GLY A 226 -17.50 9.95 -2.06
CA GLY A 226 -17.66 11.38 -1.72
C GLY A 226 -16.38 12.04 -1.23
N ILE A 227 -15.33 11.28 -0.89
CA ILE A 227 -14.09 11.85 -0.33
C ILE A 227 -13.17 12.30 -1.48
N PRO A 228 -12.66 13.55 -1.48
CA PRO A 228 -11.66 14.00 -2.44
C PRO A 228 -10.47 13.03 -2.49
N ARG A 229 -9.94 12.75 -3.69
CA ARG A 229 -8.91 11.73 -3.84
C ARG A 229 -7.88 12.01 -4.92
N THR A 230 -6.66 11.55 -4.68
CA THR A 230 -5.52 11.65 -5.59
C THR A 230 -4.96 10.26 -5.87
N PHE A 231 -4.63 9.98 -7.12
CA PHE A 231 -3.85 8.81 -7.51
C PHE A 231 -2.45 9.25 -7.94
N VAL A 232 -1.43 8.82 -7.23
CA VAL A 232 -0.02 9.00 -7.60
C VAL A 232 0.42 7.75 -8.35
N ARG A 233 0.47 7.84 -9.68
CA ARG A 233 0.92 6.74 -10.54
C ARG A 233 2.44 6.64 -10.52
N PHE A 234 2.95 5.43 -10.45
CA PHE A 234 4.35 5.14 -10.71
C PHE A 234 4.52 4.62 -12.13
N THR A 235 5.16 5.42 -13.00
CA THR A 235 5.20 5.13 -14.43
C THR A 235 6.17 4.01 -14.81
N GLU A 236 7.09 3.66 -13.91
CA GLU A 236 8.06 2.58 -14.10
C GLU A 236 7.73 1.33 -13.26
N ASP A 237 6.54 1.32 -12.67
CA ASP A 237 6.05 0.20 -11.88
C ASP A 237 5.78 -1.02 -12.76
N ARG A 238 6.48 -2.12 -12.47
CA ARG A 238 6.30 -3.40 -13.15
C ARG A 238 5.49 -4.42 -12.33
N THR A 239 5.18 -4.10 -11.08
CA THR A 239 4.25 -4.87 -10.23
C THR A 239 2.81 -4.51 -10.54
N LEU A 240 2.51 -3.20 -10.59
CA LEU A 240 1.23 -2.66 -11.04
C LEU A 240 1.45 -1.82 -12.31
N PRO A 241 1.42 -2.44 -13.50
CA PRO A 241 1.71 -1.74 -14.75
C PRO A 241 0.85 -0.48 -14.91
N LEU A 242 1.39 0.55 -15.57
CA LEU A 242 0.71 1.83 -15.75
C LEU A 242 -0.69 1.66 -16.37
N ALA A 243 -0.85 0.71 -17.30
CA ALA A 243 -2.15 0.40 -17.90
C ALA A 243 -3.18 -0.06 -16.85
N LEU A 244 -2.75 -0.86 -15.85
CA LEU A 244 -3.62 -1.31 -14.76
C LEU A 244 -3.96 -0.15 -13.80
N GLN A 245 -3.01 0.72 -13.50
CA GLN A 245 -3.25 1.93 -12.71
C GLN A 245 -4.28 2.83 -13.41
N ASP A 246 -4.13 3.04 -14.73
CA ASP A 246 -5.06 3.83 -15.53
C ASP A 246 -6.46 3.19 -15.64
N LEU A 247 -6.54 1.86 -15.68
CA LEU A 247 -7.81 1.13 -15.63
C LEU A 247 -8.54 1.42 -14.32
N MET A 248 -7.85 1.31 -13.18
CA MET A 248 -8.46 1.54 -11.86
C MET A 248 -8.93 2.98 -11.67
N ILE A 249 -8.16 3.95 -12.15
CA ILE A 249 -8.57 5.37 -12.16
C ILE A 249 -9.84 5.56 -12.98
N ARG A 250 -9.88 5.03 -14.22
CA ARG A 250 -11.04 5.13 -15.10
C ARG A 250 -12.28 4.47 -14.50
N ASP A 251 -12.13 3.26 -13.96
CA ASP A 251 -13.24 2.54 -13.34
C ASP A 251 -13.81 3.28 -12.13
N ALA A 252 -12.94 3.88 -11.31
CA ALA A 252 -13.34 4.69 -10.17
C ALA A 252 -14.05 5.99 -10.60
N ASP A 253 -13.52 6.69 -11.62
CA ASP A 253 -14.10 7.92 -12.13
C ASP A 253 -15.46 7.71 -12.80
N GLU A 254 -15.66 6.55 -13.43
CA GLU A 254 -16.96 6.16 -13.98
C GLU A 254 -17.97 5.75 -12.88
N THR A 255 -17.49 5.20 -11.76
CA THR A 255 -18.34 4.86 -10.60
C THR A 255 -18.78 6.11 -9.84
N THR A 256 -17.96 7.15 -9.80
CA THR A 256 -18.23 8.41 -9.08
C THR A 256 -17.83 9.61 -9.95
N PRO A 257 -18.61 9.93 -10.98
CA PRO A 257 -18.24 10.93 -12.00
C PRO A 257 -18.13 12.36 -11.45
N ASP A 258 -18.83 12.66 -10.36
CA ASP A 258 -18.80 13.97 -9.69
C ASP A 258 -17.59 14.17 -8.77
N ASN A 259 -16.84 13.10 -8.48
CA ASN A 259 -15.63 13.14 -7.66
C ASN A 259 -14.54 12.28 -8.31
N ARG A 260 -13.91 12.81 -9.34
CA ARG A 260 -12.86 12.12 -10.08
C ARG A 260 -11.52 12.19 -9.38
N PHE A 261 -10.64 11.24 -9.68
CA PHE A 261 -9.27 11.28 -9.22
C PHE A 261 -8.51 12.52 -9.73
N ARG A 262 -7.79 13.17 -8.84
CA ARG A 262 -6.64 13.99 -9.23
C ARG A 262 -5.49 13.04 -9.52
N VAL A 263 -4.97 13.07 -10.75
CA VAL A 263 -3.91 12.14 -11.16
C VAL A 263 -2.56 12.86 -11.17
N ARG A 264 -1.59 12.27 -10.50
CA ARG A 264 -0.19 12.69 -10.47
C ARG A 264 0.67 11.54 -10.98
N SER A 265 1.89 11.81 -11.44
CA SER A 265 2.77 10.76 -11.95
C SER A 265 4.21 11.01 -11.51
N LEU A 266 4.85 9.95 -11.05
CA LEU A 266 6.29 9.94 -10.74
C LEU A 266 6.96 8.84 -11.56
N ALA A 267 8.13 9.13 -12.10
CA ALA A 267 9.01 8.13 -12.69
C ALA A 267 9.65 7.33 -11.53
N ALA A 268 9.00 6.27 -11.13
CA ALA A 268 9.42 5.44 -9.99
C ALA A 268 8.99 3.97 -10.19
N PRO A 269 9.77 3.02 -9.67
CA PRO A 269 9.37 1.62 -9.59
C PRO A 269 8.36 1.42 -8.44
N HIS A 270 7.90 0.19 -8.24
CA HIS A 270 6.82 -0.15 -7.31
C HIS A 270 7.05 0.31 -5.86
N ILE A 271 8.30 0.20 -5.35
CA ILE A 271 8.61 0.61 -3.97
C ILE A 271 8.69 2.13 -3.78
N GLY A 272 8.62 2.90 -4.86
CA GLY A 272 8.69 4.35 -4.85
C GLY A 272 9.98 4.93 -5.41
N PRO A 273 10.09 6.26 -5.46
CA PRO A 273 11.29 6.93 -5.93
C PRO A 273 12.44 6.77 -4.93
N ARG A 274 13.68 6.69 -5.44
CA ARG A 274 14.89 6.62 -4.60
C ARG A 274 15.06 7.85 -3.72
N ASP A 275 14.66 9.02 -4.21
CA ASP A 275 14.55 10.23 -3.40
C ASP A 275 13.13 10.32 -2.80
N PRO A 276 12.96 10.08 -1.49
CA PRO A 276 11.67 10.13 -0.84
C PRO A 276 11.02 11.51 -0.88
N ALA A 277 11.81 12.58 -1.07
CA ALA A 277 11.30 13.94 -1.17
C ALA A 277 10.35 14.10 -2.36
N LEU A 278 10.54 13.37 -3.46
CA LEU A 278 9.67 13.43 -4.63
C LEU A 278 8.24 12.97 -4.32
N LEU A 279 8.09 11.88 -3.55
CA LEU A 279 6.76 11.44 -3.13
C LEU A 279 6.20 12.35 -2.03
N ALA A 280 7.04 12.82 -1.11
CA ALA A 280 6.63 13.77 -0.09
C ALA A 280 6.15 15.09 -0.70
N ASP A 281 6.71 15.57 -1.82
CA ASP A 281 6.25 16.76 -2.55
C ASP A 281 4.82 16.57 -3.08
N GLU A 282 4.49 15.39 -3.63
CA GLU A 282 3.13 15.10 -4.08
C GLU A 282 2.13 15.04 -2.93
N LEU A 283 2.53 14.44 -1.80
CA LEU A 283 1.71 14.40 -0.59
C LEU A 283 1.53 15.79 0.03
N GLU A 284 2.55 16.64 0.01
CA GLU A 284 2.48 18.04 0.42
C GLU A 284 1.46 18.83 -0.42
N GLN A 285 1.40 18.60 -1.75
CA GLN A 285 0.37 19.22 -2.59
C GLN A 285 -1.03 18.80 -2.17
N VAL A 286 -1.22 17.54 -1.75
CA VAL A 286 -2.50 17.07 -1.21
C VAL A 286 -2.83 17.75 0.11
N ALA A 287 -1.87 17.90 1.02
CA ALA A 287 -2.07 18.59 2.28
C ALA A 287 -2.62 20.02 2.09
N ARG A 288 -2.15 20.72 1.06
CA ARG A 288 -2.65 22.06 0.69
C ARG A 288 -4.10 22.09 0.22
N LEU A 289 -4.66 20.96 -0.22
CA LEU A 289 -6.07 20.86 -0.62
C LEU A 289 -7.01 20.59 0.57
N CYS A 290 -6.47 20.27 1.73
CA CYS A 290 -7.24 19.93 2.94
C CYS A 290 -7.51 21.16 3.85
N ARG A 291 -7.30 22.33 3.32
CA ARG A 291 -7.49 23.64 4.02
C ARG A 291 -8.87 24.18 3.85
#